data_f458617e0d3abc0a6f77819fcc69be5b
#
_entry.id   f458617e0d3abc0a6f77819fcc69be5b
#
_cell.length_a   1.000
_cell.length_b   1.000
_cell.length_c   1.000
_cell.angle_alpha   90.00
_cell.angle_beta   90.00
_cell.angle_gamma   90.00
#
_symmetry.space_group_name_H-M   'P 1'
#
loop_
_entity.id
_entity.type
_entity.pdbx_description
1 polymer ?
#
loop_
_entity_poly.entity_id
_entity_poly.type
_entity_poly.pdbx_seq_one_letter_code
_entity_poly.pdbx_strand_id
1 'polypeptide(L)'
;STLENLRLNVANQDPPLGWDDSQWPDIVNSVDILGGDADGRIEGLEGPRSICSSRGIEAADAVLVPLEDGDRCEALVALGKQVLVIDLNPLSRTARMAHVTIVDEVSRAMTELCSALVEGPEISQWDNGQSLRDALAIMAKASNQIPN
;
A
#
# COMPACT_ATOMS: atom_id res chain seq x y z
N SER A 1 -6.83 13.34 -19.79
CA SER A 1 -5.99 12.15 -19.60
C SER A 1 -6.64 11.14 -18.66
N THR A 2 -6.17 9.91 -18.60
CA THR A 2 -6.72 8.84 -17.73
C THR A 2 -6.65 9.24 -16.26
N LEU A 3 -5.57 9.89 -15.83
CA LEU A 3 -5.39 10.36 -14.45
C LEU A 3 -6.34 11.52 -14.09
N GLU A 4 -6.59 12.40 -15.01
CA GLU A 4 -7.56 13.49 -14.82
C GLU A 4 -8.98 12.94 -14.67
N ASN A 5 -9.34 11.95 -15.49
CA ASN A 5 -10.61 11.25 -15.36
C ASN A 5 -10.73 10.49 -14.04
N LEU A 6 -9.64 9.87 -13.57
CA LEU A 6 -9.61 9.20 -12.26
C LEU A 6 -9.84 10.21 -11.13
N ARG A 7 -9.16 11.36 -11.16
CA ARG A 7 -9.34 12.46 -10.20
C ARG A 7 -10.79 12.93 -10.14
N LEU A 8 -11.37 13.21 -11.31
CA LEU A 8 -12.77 13.63 -11.42
C LEU A 8 -13.73 12.55 -10.88
N ASN A 9 -13.46 11.28 -11.17
CA ASN A 9 -14.29 10.19 -10.66
C ASN A 9 -14.21 10.08 -9.14
N VAL A 10 -13.03 10.21 -8.54
CA VAL A 10 -12.85 10.17 -7.08
C VAL A 10 -13.48 11.40 -6.42
N ALA A 11 -13.30 12.59 -6.99
CA ALA A 11 -13.87 13.83 -6.45
C ALA A 11 -15.41 13.85 -6.48
N ASN A 12 -16.03 13.08 -7.38
CA ASN A 12 -17.48 12.95 -7.50
C ASN A 12 -18.08 11.77 -6.70
N GLN A 13 -17.27 11.02 -5.97
CA GLN A 13 -17.74 9.99 -5.05
C GLN A 13 -18.01 10.59 -3.67
N ASP A 14 -18.85 9.92 -2.89
CA ASP A 14 -19.05 10.27 -1.49
C ASP A 14 -17.70 10.16 -0.76
N PRO A 15 -17.36 11.15 0.08
CA PRO A 15 -16.13 11.10 0.84
C PRO A 15 -16.14 9.95 1.84
N PRO A 16 -14.95 9.46 2.29
CA PRO A 16 -14.88 8.48 3.34
C PRO A 16 -15.57 8.95 4.63
N LEU A 17 -16.07 8.02 5.42
CA LEU A 17 -16.75 8.32 6.68
C LEU A 17 -15.87 9.20 7.60
N GLY A 18 -16.45 10.31 8.03
CA GLY A 18 -15.75 11.28 8.91
C GLY A 18 -15.06 12.45 8.18
N TRP A 19 -15.15 12.50 6.86
CA TRP A 19 -14.66 13.63 6.07
C TRP A 19 -15.77 14.65 5.81
N ASP A 20 -15.40 15.91 5.66
CA ASP A 20 -16.33 16.98 5.29
C ASP A 20 -16.57 16.96 3.79
N ASP A 21 -17.81 16.71 3.38
CA ASP A 21 -18.25 16.66 1.97
C ASP A 21 -17.84 17.92 1.20
N SER A 22 -17.86 19.07 1.85
CA SER A 22 -17.55 20.35 1.20
C SER A 22 -16.06 20.50 0.88
N GLN A 23 -15.17 19.82 1.61
CA GLN A 23 -13.72 19.89 1.45
C GLN A 23 -13.16 18.75 0.57
N TRP A 24 -13.95 17.70 0.34
CA TRP A 24 -13.49 16.51 -0.37
C TRP A 24 -12.95 16.77 -1.77
N PRO A 25 -13.64 17.54 -2.64
CA PRO A 25 -13.13 17.86 -3.97
C PRO A 25 -11.81 18.62 -3.95
N ASP A 26 -11.64 19.55 -3.00
CA ASP A 26 -10.41 20.34 -2.87
C ASP A 26 -9.24 19.48 -2.40
N ILE A 27 -9.47 18.56 -1.45
CA ILE A 27 -8.48 17.59 -0.98
C ILE A 27 -8.02 16.70 -2.14
N VAL A 28 -8.96 16.11 -2.89
CA VAL A 28 -8.62 15.23 -4.04
C VAL A 28 -7.83 16.00 -5.09
N ASN A 29 -8.18 17.25 -5.36
CA ASN A 29 -7.49 18.09 -6.34
C ASN A 29 -6.13 18.58 -5.84
N SER A 30 -5.89 18.65 -4.54
CA SER A 30 -4.62 19.05 -3.95
C SER A 30 -3.55 17.94 -3.97
N VAL A 31 -3.95 16.68 -4.13
CA VAL A 31 -3.01 15.54 -4.16
C VAL A 31 -2.29 15.49 -5.50
N ASP A 32 -0.95 15.46 -5.47
CA ASP A 32 -0.12 15.25 -6.66
C ASP A 32 -0.06 13.76 -6.99
N ILE A 33 -0.78 13.34 -8.03
CA ILE A 33 -0.80 11.95 -8.49
C ILE A 33 0.35 11.77 -9.47
N LEU A 34 1.40 11.09 -9.03
CA LEU A 34 2.58 10.80 -9.84
C LEU A 34 2.35 9.57 -10.74
N GLY A 35 3.07 9.52 -11.87
CA GLY A 35 3.06 8.39 -12.82
C GLY A 35 2.29 8.63 -14.11
N GLY A 36 1.63 9.78 -14.28
CA GLY A 36 1.01 10.18 -15.56
C GLY A 36 2.03 10.48 -16.65
N ASP A 37 3.09 11.17 -16.25
CA ASP A 37 4.25 11.50 -17.09
C ASP A 37 5.47 10.78 -16.52
N ALA A 38 5.46 9.45 -16.64
CA ALA A 38 6.49 8.61 -16.05
C ALA A 38 7.81 8.79 -16.81
N ASP A 39 8.80 9.30 -16.11
CA ASP A 39 10.14 9.68 -16.60
C ASP A 39 11.26 8.86 -15.94
N GLY A 40 10.91 7.94 -15.04
CA GLY A 40 11.82 7.07 -14.29
C GLY A 40 11.56 5.57 -14.51
N ARG A 41 12.44 4.75 -13.93
CA ARG A 41 12.35 3.29 -14.01
C ARG A 41 12.76 2.63 -12.70
N ILE A 42 12.06 1.55 -12.37
CA ILE A 42 12.48 0.60 -11.33
C ILE A 42 13.50 -0.35 -11.96
N GLU A 43 14.74 -0.24 -11.56
CA GLU A 43 15.82 -1.11 -12.03
C GLU A 43 15.52 -2.58 -11.63
N GLY A 44 15.89 -3.52 -12.49
CA GLY A 44 15.61 -4.94 -12.28
C GLY A 44 14.23 -5.40 -12.72
N LEU A 45 13.35 -4.48 -13.16
CA LEU A 45 12.09 -4.83 -13.81
C LEU A 45 12.12 -4.53 -15.31
N GLU A 46 11.47 -5.41 -16.09
CA GLU A 46 11.29 -5.21 -17.52
C GLU A 46 9.86 -4.80 -17.88
N GLY A 47 9.72 -4.16 -19.05
CA GLY A 47 8.43 -3.79 -19.61
C GLY A 47 7.73 -2.64 -18.90
N PRO A 48 6.41 -2.47 -19.11
CA PRO A 48 5.65 -1.33 -18.58
C PRO A 48 5.62 -1.25 -17.04
N ARG A 49 5.81 -2.37 -16.35
CA ARG A 49 5.82 -2.43 -14.88
C ARG A 49 7.03 -1.75 -14.25
N SER A 50 8.11 -1.57 -15.02
CA SER A 50 9.29 -0.82 -14.58
C SER A 50 9.10 0.69 -14.62
N ILE A 51 8.15 1.18 -15.41
CA ILE A 51 7.95 2.61 -15.64
C ILE A 51 7.34 3.25 -14.39
N CYS A 52 7.95 4.33 -13.90
CA CYS A 52 7.51 5.06 -12.74
C CYS A 52 7.83 6.56 -12.88
N SER A 53 7.44 7.36 -11.90
CA SER A 53 7.90 8.75 -11.80
C SER A 53 9.22 8.81 -11.07
N SER A 54 10.20 9.56 -11.61
CA SER A 54 11.48 9.81 -10.97
C SER A 54 11.32 10.53 -9.62
N ARG A 55 10.35 11.41 -9.49
CA ARG A 55 10.00 12.10 -8.24
C ARG A 55 9.17 11.24 -7.27
N GLY A 56 8.65 10.11 -7.75
CA GLY A 56 7.81 9.19 -6.98
C GLY A 56 8.58 7.96 -6.51
N ILE A 57 8.19 6.80 -7.00
CA ILE A 57 8.73 5.50 -6.56
C ILE A 57 10.26 5.42 -6.71
N GLU A 58 10.84 6.02 -7.77
CA GLU A 58 12.28 5.97 -7.98
C GLU A 58 13.05 6.73 -6.87
N ALA A 59 12.59 7.93 -6.50
CA ALA A 59 13.23 8.73 -5.45
C ALA A 59 12.86 8.30 -4.02
N ALA A 60 11.78 7.52 -3.84
CA ALA A 60 11.30 7.17 -2.51
C ALA A 60 12.26 6.24 -1.76
N ASP A 61 12.49 6.49 -0.49
CA ASP A 61 13.21 5.58 0.43
C ASP A 61 12.29 4.48 0.95
N ALA A 62 11.00 4.79 1.12
CA ALA A 62 9.96 3.88 1.57
C ALA A 62 8.76 3.86 0.62
N VAL A 63 8.22 2.68 0.35
CA VAL A 63 7.10 2.49 -0.56
C VAL A 63 6.01 1.67 0.12
N LEU A 64 4.78 2.23 0.18
CA LEU A 64 3.59 1.49 0.60
C LEU A 64 2.94 0.86 -0.63
N VAL A 65 2.77 -0.46 -0.59
CA VAL A 65 2.16 -1.27 -1.66
C VAL A 65 0.83 -1.84 -1.15
N PRO A 66 -0.30 -1.20 -1.48
CA PRO A 66 -1.61 -1.63 -1.00
C PRO A 66 -2.21 -2.80 -1.80
N LEU A 67 -1.54 -3.25 -2.84
CA LEU A 67 -1.98 -4.34 -3.71
C LEU A 67 -0.82 -5.28 -4.01
N GLU A 68 -1.13 -6.56 -4.27
CA GLU A 68 -0.13 -7.57 -4.57
C GLU A 68 0.57 -7.31 -5.92
N ASP A 69 1.89 -7.16 -5.88
CA ASP A 69 2.79 -7.20 -7.03
C ASP A 69 4.16 -7.72 -6.57
N GLY A 70 4.31 -9.04 -6.53
CA GLY A 70 5.50 -9.70 -6.00
C GLY A 70 6.79 -9.34 -6.75
N ASP A 71 6.76 -9.19 -8.08
CA ASP A 71 7.96 -8.85 -8.86
C ASP A 71 8.41 -7.42 -8.57
N ARG A 72 7.45 -6.49 -8.48
CA ARG A 72 7.76 -5.10 -8.15
C ARG A 72 8.25 -4.96 -6.71
N CYS A 73 7.62 -5.66 -5.77
CA CYS A 73 8.05 -5.69 -4.38
C CYS A 73 9.50 -6.19 -4.27
N GLU A 74 9.83 -7.30 -4.92
CA GLU A 74 11.17 -7.87 -4.93
C GLU A 74 12.21 -6.91 -5.50
N ALA A 75 11.91 -6.25 -6.63
CA ALA A 75 12.80 -5.27 -7.23
C ALA A 75 13.02 -4.05 -6.32
N LEU A 76 11.99 -3.54 -5.67
CA LEU A 76 12.11 -2.41 -4.74
C LEU A 76 12.95 -2.78 -3.52
N VAL A 77 12.79 -3.97 -2.98
CA VAL A 77 13.60 -4.49 -1.87
C VAL A 77 15.07 -4.65 -2.31
N ALA A 78 15.32 -5.18 -3.52
CA ALA A 78 16.66 -5.33 -4.07
C ALA A 78 17.37 -3.99 -4.28
N LEU A 79 16.62 -2.91 -4.53
CA LEU A 79 17.12 -1.53 -4.62
C LEU A 79 17.38 -0.89 -3.23
N GLY A 80 17.17 -1.62 -2.14
CA GLY A 80 17.38 -1.14 -0.78
C GLY A 80 16.27 -0.25 -0.24
N LYS A 81 15.11 -0.18 -0.90
CA LYS A 81 13.97 0.58 -0.42
C LYS A 81 13.25 -0.16 0.69
N GLN A 82 12.70 0.58 1.65
CA GLN A 82 11.79 0.02 2.65
C GLN A 82 10.43 -0.23 2.00
N VAL A 83 9.97 -1.48 2.01
CA VAL A 83 8.69 -1.86 1.40
C VAL A 83 7.72 -2.28 2.49
N LEU A 84 6.59 -1.57 2.56
CA LEU A 84 5.46 -1.86 3.42
C LEU A 84 4.31 -2.35 2.53
N VAL A 85 3.62 -3.40 2.95
CA VAL A 85 2.59 -4.05 2.15
C VAL A 85 1.30 -4.18 2.95
N ILE A 86 0.17 -3.96 2.31
CA ILE A 86 -1.14 -4.36 2.80
C ILE A 86 -1.59 -5.52 1.92
N ASP A 87 -1.77 -6.70 2.52
CA ASP A 87 -2.11 -7.92 1.77
C ASP A 87 -2.96 -8.86 2.63
N LEU A 88 -4.08 -9.30 2.11
CA LEU A 88 -4.95 -10.27 2.78
C LEU A 88 -4.35 -11.67 2.88
N ASN A 89 -3.35 -11.97 2.05
CA ASN A 89 -2.72 -13.28 2.00
C ASN A 89 -1.31 -13.26 2.61
N PRO A 90 -1.12 -13.69 3.85
CA PRO A 90 0.20 -13.73 4.50
C PRO A 90 1.19 -14.71 3.84
N LEU A 91 0.71 -15.56 2.92
CA LEU A 91 1.55 -16.49 2.16
C LEU A 91 1.93 -15.95 0.79
N SER A 92 1.45 -14.79 0.39
CA SER A 92 1.81 -14.21 -0.90
C SER A 92 3.31 -13.95 -1.00
N ARG A 93 3.82 -13.87 -2.23
CA ARG A 93 5.21 -13.50 -2.44
C ARG A 93 5.48 -12.08 -1.97
N THR A 94 4.55 -11.15 -2.22
CA THR A 94 4.63 -9.76 -1.78
C THR A 94 4.75 -9.66 -0.26
N ALA A 95 3.86 -10.30 0.50
CA ALA A 95 3.87 -10.30 1.96
C ALA A 95 5.19 -10.85 2.54
N ARG A 96 5.72 -11.93 1.94
CA ARG A 96 6.96 -12.58 2.42
C ARG A 96 8.24 -11.83 2.08
N MET A 97 8.22 -10.99 1.04
CA MET A 97 9.37 -10.21 0.60
C MET A 97 9.44 -8.83 1.25
N ALA A 98 8.33 -8.30 1.71
CA ALA A 98 8.23 -6.98 2.32
C ALA A 98 8.95 -6.89 3.68
N HIS A 99 9.36 -5.69 4.05
CA HIS A 99 9.91 -5.40 5.37
C HIS A 99 8.81 -5.38 6.45
N VAL A 100 7.63 -4.88 6.09
CA VAL A 100 6.45 -4.83 6.95
C VAL A 100 5.24 -5.27 6.14
N THR A 101 4.42 -6.17 6.68
CA THR A 101 3.14 -6.56 6.09
C THR A 101 2.03 -6.35 7.09
N ILE A 102 1.01 -5.61 6.66
CA ILE A 102 -0.27 -5.49 7.35
C ILE A 102 -1.22 -6.48 6.70
N VAL A 103 -1.60 -7.52 7.46
CA VAL A 103 -2.52 -8.55 6.95
C VAL A 103 -3.95 -8.12 7.26
N ASP A 104 -4.50 -7.28 6.39
CA ASP A 104 -5.86 -6.75 6.53
C ASP A 104 -6.41 -6.27 5.18
N GLU A 105 -7.70 -5.88 5.18
CA GLU A 105 -8.35 -5.20 4.08
C GLU A 105 -7.81 -3.75 4.00
N VAL A 106 -7.62 -3.26 2.77
CA VAL A 106 -6.91 -2.00 2.50
C VAL A 106 -7.56 -0.78 3.17
N SER A 107 -8.88 -0.68 3.18
CA SER A 107 -9.57 0.47 3.76
C SER A 107 -9.41 0.53 5.28
N ARG A 108 -9.53 -0.63 5.97
CA ARG A 108 -9.27 -0.71 7.41
C ARG A 108 -7.81 -0.42 7.74
N ALA A 109 -6.89 -1.05 7.03
CA ALA A 109 -5.46 -0.83 7.22
C ALA A 109 -5.08 0.65 7.05
N MET A 110 -5.61 1.33 6.04
CA MET A 110 -5.37 2.76 5.81
C MET A 110 -5.96 3.62 6.94
N THR A 111 -7.14 3.30 7.43
CA THR A 111 -7.76 4.01 8.56
C THR A 111 -6.90 3.90 9.83
N GLU A 112 -6.45 2.70 10.17
CA GLU A 112 -5.57 2.46 11.33
C GLU A 112 -4.20 3.13 11.16
N LEU A 113 -3.62 3.10 9.96
CA LEU A 113 -2.37 3.81 9.67
C LEU A 113 -2.50 5.33 9.86
N CYS A 114 -3.60 5.92 9.38
CA CYS A 114 -3.86 7.34 9.58
C CYS A 114 -3.99 7.69 11.06
N SER A 115 -4.71 6.87 11.83
CA SER A 115 -4.86 7.06 13.28
C SER A 115 -3.52 6.96 14.00
N ALA A 116 -2.73 5.94 13.71
CA ALA A 116 -1.41 5.75 14.30
C ALA A 116 -0.44 6.90 13.99
N LEU A 117 -0.50 7.46 12.77
CA LEU A 117 0.32 8.62 12.41
C LEU A 117 -0.06 9.88 13.17
N VAL A 118 -1.34 10.07 13.46
CA VAL A 118 -1.84 11.21 14.26
C VAL A 118 -1.43 11.08 15.72
N GLU A 119 -1.49 9.88 16.29
CA GLU A 119 -1.11 9.59 17.67
C GLU A 119 0.40 9.69 17.92
N GLY A 120 1.19 9.60 16.87
CA GLY A 120 2.65 9.60 16.93
C GLY A 120 3.21 8.18 17.09
N PRO A 121 3.79 7.61 16.04
CA PRO A 121 4.28 6.24 16.07
C PRO A 121 5.49 6.10 17.00
N GLU A 122 5.52 5.01 17.78
CA GLU A 122 6.72 4.59 18.49
C GLU A 122 7.63 3.76 17.57
N ILE A 123 8.94 4.04 17.64
CA ILE A 123 9.91 3.25 16.92
C ILE A 123 10.09 1.92 17.64
N SER A 124 9.73 0.83 16.98
CA SER A 124 9.92 -0.53 17.50
C SER A 124 10.66 -1.41 16.50
N GLN A 125 11.26 -2.48 17.01
CA GLN A 125 11.78 -3.52 16.13
C GLN A 125 10.61 -4.34 15.59
N TRP A 126 10.60 -4.59 14.29
CA TRP A 126 9.57 -5.34 13.60
C TRP A 126 10.12 -6.64 13.01
N ASP A 127 9.46 -7.75 13.29
CA ASP A 127 9.69 -9.05 12.65
C ASP A 127 8.51 -9.39 11.74
N ASN A 128 8.67 -9.13 10.44
CA ASN A 128 7.63 -9.42 9.45
C ASN A 128 7.28 -10.92 9.41
N GLY A 129 8.27 -11.79 9.52
CA GLY A 129 8.05 -13.23 9.53
C GLY A 129 7.21 -13.68 10.73
N GLN A 130 7.43 -13.10 11.91
CA GLN A 130 6.61 -13.39 13.08
C GLN A 130 5.18 -12.90 12.90
N SER A 131 5.00 -11.68 12.40
CA SER A 131 3.68 -11.11 12.10
C SER A 131 2.87 -11.99 11.14
N LEU A 132 3.50 -12.49 10.07
CA LEU A 132 2.85 -13.39 9.11
C LEU A 132 2.46 -14.74 9.76
N ARG A 133 3.29 -15.29 10.62
CA ARG A 133 2.97 -16.53 11.38
C ARG A 133 1.77 -16.30 12.31
N ASP A 134 1.72 -15.18 12.99
CA ASP A 134 0.62 -14.82 13.89
C ASP A 134 -0.70 -14.64 13.12
N ALA A 135 -0.66 -14.00 11.96
CA ALA A 135 -1.82 -13.88 11.07
C ALA A 135 -2.34 -15.27 10.63
N LEU A 136 -1.44 -16.17 10.22
CA LEU A 136 -1.81 -17.56 9.87
C LEU A 136 -2.42 -18.31 11.05
N ALA A 137 -1.90 -18.12 12.26
CA ALA A 137 -2.46 -18.75 13.45
C ALA A 137 -3.88 -18.26 13.77
N ILE A 138 -4.15 -16.97 13.53
CA ILE A 138 -5.50 -16.39 13.66
C ILE A 138 -6.44 -16.99 12.60
N MET A 139 -6.01 -17.04 11.33
CA MET A 139 -6.79 -17.62 10.24
C MET A 139 -7.10 -19.10 10.48
N ALA A 140 -6.14 -19.87 10.99
CA ALA A 140 -6.35 -21.28 11.33
C ALA A 140 -7.42 -21.47 12.43
N LYS A 141 -7.47 -20.60 13.42
CA LYS A 141 -8.51 -20.62 14.44
C LYS A 141 -9.87 -20.26 13.86
N ALA A 142 -9.92 -19.28 12.97
CA ALA A 142 -11.16 -18.86 12.31
C ALA A 142 -11.74 -19.94 11.38
N SER A 143 -10.92 -20.82 10.83
CA SER A 143 -11.38 -21.93 9.98
C SER A 143 -12.39 -22.86 10.67
N ASN A 144 -12.30 -22.99 12.01
CA ASN A 144 -13.23 -23.77 12.81
C ASN A 144 -14.67 -23.16 12.86
N GLN A 145 -14.84 -21.94 12.39
CA GLN A 145 -16.13 -21.24 12.36
C GLN A 145 -16.86 -21.43 11.01
N ILE A 146 -16.22 -22.11 10.04
CA ILE A 146 -16.84 -22.39 8.74
C ILE A 146 -17.80 -23.56 8.92
N PRO A 147 -19.12 -23.39 8.66
CA PRO A 147 -20.08 -24.51 8.73
C PRO A 147 -19.73 -25.60 7.70
N ASN A 148 -19.99 -26.86 8.07
CA ASN A 148 -19.87 -28.01 7.16
C ASN A 148 -20.93 -27.96 6.05
#